data_9924d388b3a496d7f7f1feabe894022a
#
_entry.id   9924d388b3a496d7f7f1feabe894022a
#
_cell.length_a   1.000
_cell.length_b   1.000
_cell.length_c   1.000
_cell.angle_alpha   90.00
_cell.angle_beta   90.00
_cell.angle_gamma   90.00
#
_symmetry.space_group_name_H-M   'P 1'
#
loop_
_entity.id
_entity.type
_entity.pdbx_description
1 polymer ?
#
loop_
_entity_poly.entity_id
_entity_poly.type
_entity_poly.pdbx_seq_one_letter_code
_entity_poly.pdbx_strand_id
1 'polypeptide(L)'
;MFGAKSQVVAFAMLLAAPLLRAQFGPPEPQGFGPKLSPPKVFPEPGTYPTTESITLLDDDPQATIHYTFDGSVPTSKSPVYDLSQVLFIAGIYEGNHGLKAGYTIRAVAMREGRTNSDVSTFQFLVDRRDRTTYVSEEVRPGVRMVRDSDNDKMFLVKGANKYALIDSGMGRGALEEYLSQFTGGLPVEVIFTHNHGDHIGQSDQFIRHSVEHIGEADKPALEQFLRNHGIPDEVIANHVVSAHDGDRVDLGDRSLVIYAAPGHTPGSLVVFDEQSGNLFTGDSFGSNSPTIPDALWLQWNTRPLDEYLSAVKNCRANFRGKVRYIMTGHNDRPLVGEKYLDNLEIALQELMDKGDPALVPSYRPAGLKQVVVGDRLHDPNWVAINVNQKAYLPGPTEKIAGLTRIEVAGAKFAPAFSPRVHEYKLTIPPNLTSIGITAKPTSNRAKALTINGENVAPGTPHRVITKGKSEVVTIRVESPDGTETSDYKLTVSR
;
A
#
# COMPACT_ATOMS: atom_id res chain seq x y z
N MET A 1 -5.20 -5.30 -46.66
CA MET A 1 -3.74 -5.15 -46.86
C MET A 1 -3.21 -4.17 -45.83
N PHE A 2 -2.14 -4.58 -45.13
CA PHE A 2 -1.42 -3.87 -44.06
C PHE A 2 -2.23 -3.72 -42.74
N GLY A 3 -2.07 -4.42 -41.67
CA GLY A 3 -0.96 -5.21 -41.10
C GLY A 3 -0.10 -4.39 -40.13
N ALA A 4 -0.64 -3.94 -38.94
CA ALA A 4 0.17 -3.41 -37.85
C ALA A 4 0.34 -4.50 -36.79
N LYS A 5 1.55 -5.02 -36.68
CA LYS A 5 1.94 -6.01 -35.67
C LYS A 5 2.22 -5.30 -34.36
N SER A 6 1.36 -5.53 -33.37
CA SER A 6 1.67 -5.28 -31.96
C SER A 6 2.68 -6.32 -31.49
N GLN A 7 3.85 -5.89 -31.04
CA GLN A 7 4.83 -6.78 -30.43
C GLN A 7 4.43 -6.99 -28.95
N VAL A 8 3.73 -8.09 -28.72
CA VAL A 8 3.62 -8.68 -27.39
C VAL A 8 4.91 -9.48 -27.18
N VAL A 9 5.74 -9.07 -26.23
CA VAL A 9 6.89 -9.87 -25.79
C VAL A 9 6.36 -11.02 -24.93
N ALA A 10 6.01 -12.11 -25.59
CA ALA A 10 5.67 -13.36 -24.92
C ALA A 10 6.97 -14.09 -24.58
N PHE A 11 7.29 -14.27 -23.32
CA PHE A 11 8.26 -15.25 -22.86
C PHE A 11 7.61 -16.64 -22.87
N ALA A 12 7.64 -17.27 -24.04
CA ALA A 12 7.30 -18.68 -24.15
C ALA A 12 8.54 -19.50 -23.80
N MET A 13 8.55 -20.20 -22.67
CA MET A 13 9.54 -21.24 -22.40
C MET A 13 9.14 -22.51 -23.13
N LEU A 14 9.79 -22.78 -24.26
CA LEU A 14 9.87 -24.10 -24.87
C LEU A 14 10.81 -24.96 -24.01
N LEU A 15 10.32 -26.10 -23.51
CA LEU A 15 11.15 -27.18 -23.02
C LEU A 15 11.88 -27.87 -24.20
N ALA A 16 13.08 -27.37 -24.49
CA ALA A 16 14.06 -28.11 -25.25
C ALA A 16 15.28 -28.30 -24.36
N ALA A 17 15.61 -29.55 -24.03
CA ALA A 17 16.82 -29.88 -23.32
C ALA A 17 18.04 -29.38 -24.13
N PRO A 18 18.89 -28.51 -23.61
CA PRO A 18 20.13 -28.20 -24.24
C PRO A 18 21.26 -29.09 -23.70
N LEU A 19 21.98 -29.68 -24.61
CA LEU A 19 23.30 -30.22 -24.41
C LEU A 19 24.17 -29.25 -23.62
N LEU A 20 24.73 -29.78 -22.53
CA LEU A 20 25.72 -29.11 -21.67
C LEU A 20 26.89 -28.63 -22.50
N ARG A 21 26.97 -27.34 -22.82
CA ARG A 21 28.21 -26.64 -23.05
C ARG A 21 28.49 -25.77 -21.84
N ALA A 22 29.39 -26.24 -20.97
CA ALA A 22 29.98 -25.42 -19.93
C ALA A 22 30.68 -24.22 -20.59
N GLN A 23 30.04 -23.05 -20.60
CA GLN A 23 30.74 -21.80 -20.87
C GLN A 23 31.45 -21.42 -19.55
N PHE A 24 32.73 -21.78 -19.48
CA PHE A 24 33.65 -21.18 -18.52
C PHE A 24 33.91 -19.74 -19.00
N GLY A 25 33.13 -18.77 -18.52
CA GLY A 25 33.55 -17.38 -18.55
C GLY A 25 34.81 -17.21 -17.65
N PRO A 26 35.62 -16.16 -17.87
CA PRO A 26 36.72 -15.88 -16.97
C PRO A 26 36.19 -15.75 -15.54
N PRO A 27 36.86 -16.30 -14.52
CA PRO A 27 36.42 -16.20 -13.15
C PRO A 27 36.30 -14.73 -12.77
N GLU A 28 35.18 -14.37 -12.13
CA GLU A 28 34.96 -13.04 -11.57
C GLU A 28 36.09 -12.72 -10.59
N PRO A 29 36.59 -11.46 -10.52
CA PRO A 29 37.65 -11.10 -9.60
C PRO A 29 37.21 -11.38 -8.16
N GLN A 30 37.86 -12.32 -7.54
CA GLN A 30 37.64 -12.67 -6.13
C GLN A 30 38.34 -11.65 -5.24
N GLY A 31 37.62 -11.10 -4.26
CA GLY A 31 38.19 -10.25 -3.23
C GLY A 31 39.19 -11.05 -2.36
N PHE A 32 40.19 -10.38 -1.77
CA PHE A 32 41.18 -10.98 -0.90
C PHE A 32 40.74 -11.12 0.56
N GLY A 33 39.50 -10.70 0.90
CA GLY A 33 38.96 -10.79 2.26
C GLY A 33 38.27 -12.12 2.58
N PRO A 34 37.80 -12.30 3.81
CA PRO A 34 37.02 -13.48 4.20
C PRO A 34 35.84 -13.70 3.29
N LYS A 35 35.55 -14.98 2.99
CA LYS A 35 34.43 -15.37 2.13
C LYS A 35 33.08 -15.04 2.78
N LEU A 36 32.13 -14.53 1.99
CA LEU A 36 30.75 -14.28 2.41
C LEU A 36 30.00 -15.60 2.60
N SER A 37 28.98 -15.57 3.46
CA SER A 37 28.02 -16.67 3.57
C SER A 37 27.16 -16.75 2.31
N PRO A 38 26.70 -17.94 1.90
CA PRO A 38 25.75 -18.05 0.80
C PRO A 38 24.40 -17.40 1.14
N PRO A 39 23.74 -16.72 0.19
CA PRO A 39 22.40 -16.19 0.40
C PRO A 39 21.40 -17.26 0.83
N LYS A 40 20.46 -16.85 1.65
CA LYS A 40 19.31 -17.63 2.11
C LYS A 40 18.04 -17.14 1.40
N VAL A 41 16.99 -17.92 1.48
CA VAL A 41 15.69 -17.57 0.88
C VAL A 41 14.57 -17.79 1.87
N PHE A 42 13.56 -16.97 1.78
CA PHE A 42 12.28 -17.15 2.47
C PHE A 42 11.13 -16.91 1.48
N PRO A 43 10.06 -17.72 1.51
CA PRO A 43 9.95 -18.97 2.28
C PRO A 43 10.95 -20.04 1.82
N GLU A 44 11.09 -21.12 2.58
CA GLU A 44 11.97 -22.24 2.22
C GLU A 44 11.58 -22.85 0.86
N PRO A 45 12.53 -23.36 0.08
CA PRO A 45 12.25 -24.03 -1.17
C PRO A 45 11.25 -25.19 -1.00
N GLY A 46 10.30 -25.32 -1.92
CA GLY A 46 9.25 -26.34 -1.80
C GLY A 46 8.12 -26.22 -2.80
N THR A 47 7.05 -26.96 -2.54
CA THR A 47 5.81 -26.88 -3.33
C THR A 47 4.79 -26.03 -2.59
N TYR A 48 4.28 -25.02 -3.27
CA TYR A 48 3.33 -24.06 -2.76
C TYR A 48 2.02 -24.14 -3.55
N PRO A 49 0.92 -24.06 -2.86
CA PRO A 49 -0.38 -24.09 -3.51
C PRO A 49 -0.85 -22.75 -4.05
N THR A 50 -0.14 -21.67 -3.70
CA THR A 50 -0.46 -20.30 -4.07
C THR A 50 0.78 -19.58 -4.59
N THR A 51 0.61 -18.37 -5.04
CA THR A 51 1.70 -17.43 -5.27
C THR A 51 2.41 -17.13 -3.96
N GLU A 52 3.72 -17.09 -4.01
CA GLU A 52 4.53 -16.72 -2.87
C GLU A 52 5.44 -15.55 -3.21
N SER A 53 5.60 -14.65 -2.27
CA SER A 53 6.65 -13.63 -2.32
C SER A 53 7.95 -14.22 -1.83
N ILE A 54 9.02 -14.03 -2.62
CA ILE A 54 10.34 -14.55 -2.31
C ILE A 54 11.21 -13.42 -1.80
N THR A 55 11.87 -13.65 -0.66
CA THR A 55 12.86 -12.75 -0.12
C THR A 55 14.22 -13.45 -0.09
N LEU A 56 15.22 -12.79 -0.64
CA LEU A 56 16.62 -13.24 -0.54
C LEU A 56 17.31 -12.51 0.61
N LEU A 57 18.12 -13.24 1.36
CA LEU A 57 18.72 -12.78 2.60
C LEU A 57 20.21 -13.08 2.63
N ASP A 58 20.98 -12.21 3.25
CA ASP A 58 22.41 -12.42 3.54
C ASP A 58 22.72 -12.07 4.99
N ASP A 59 23.67 -12.78 5.59
CA ASP A 59 24.11 -12.53 6.97
C ASP A 59 24.95 -11.24 7.08
N ASP A 60 25.53 -10.77 5.97
CA ASP A 60 26.27 -9.51 5.90
C ASP A 60 25.37 -8.38 5.37
N PRO A 61 24.94 -7.43 6.21
CA PRO A 61 24.01 -6.36 5.82
C PRO A 61 24.60 -5.37 4.79
N GLN A 62 25.89 -5.45 4.51
CA GLN A 62 26.57 -4.64 3.51
C GLN A 62 26.83 -5.40 2.20
N ALA A 63 26.50 -6.69 2.15
CA ALA A 63 26.58 -7.45 0.91
C ALA A 63 25.43 -7.08 -0.03
N THR A 64 25.71 -7.14 -1.33
CA THR A 64 24.71 -7.09 -2.38
C THR A 64 24.42 -8.51 -2.86
N ILE A 65 23.14 -8.86 -3.01
CA ILE A 65 22.76 -10.17 -3.55
C ILE A 65 22.45 -10.01 -5.03
N HIS A 66 23.23 -10.70 -5.87
CA HIS A 66 22.93 -10.83 -7.30
C HIS A 66 22.19 -12.13 -7.54
N TYR A 67 21.15 -12.10 -8.38
CA TYR A 67 20.30 -13.27 -8.59
C TYR A 67 19.88 -13.48 -10.05
N THR A 68 19.40 -14.69 -10.36
CA THR A 68 18.79 -15.08 -11.61
C THR A 68 17.53 -15.91 -11.37
N PHE A 69 16.55 -15.81 -12.27
CA PHE A 69 15.31 -16.61 -12.23
C PHE A 69 15.26 -17.74 -13.24
N ASP A 70 16.21 -17.76 -14.16
CA ASP A 70 16.31 -18.72 -15.26
C ASP A 70 17.25 -19.91 -14.94
N GLY A 71 17.77 -19.95 -13.71
CA GLY A 71 18.74 -20.97 -13.27
C GLY A 71 20.15 -20.78 -13.80
N SER A 72 20.46 -19.69 -14.51
CA SER A 72 21.83 -19.35 -14.87
C SER A 72 22.65 -18.98 -13.64
N VAL A 73 23.99 -19.05 -13.73
CA VAL A 73 24.85 -18.64 -12.62
C VAL A 73 24.86 -17.11 -12.53
N PRO A 74 24.49 -16.53 -11.38
CA PRO A 74 24.53 -15.09 -11.22
C PRO A 74 25.96 -14.57 -11.20
N THR A 75 26.15 -13.39 -11.80
CA THR A 75 27.42 -12.66 -11.89
C THR A 75 27.22 -11.24 -11.36
N SER A 76 28.31 -10.45 -11.28
CA SER A 76 28.25 -9.03 -10.95
C SER A 76 27.37 -8.18 -11.90
N LYS A 77 27.04 -8.72 -13.07
CA LYS A 77 26.13 -8.09 -14.06
C LYS A 77 24.68 -8.55 -13.93
N SER A 78 24.42 -9.55 -13.12
CA SER A 78 23.06 -10.03 -12.86
C SER A 78 22.28 -9.00 -12.05
N PRO A 79 20.94 -9.01 -12.13
CA PRO A 79 20.10 -8.15 -11.29
C PRO A 79 20.51 -8.20 -9.82
N VAL A 80 20.55 -7.05 -9.21
CA VAL A 80 20.76 -6.92 -7.77
C VAL A 80 19.40 -7.01 -7.08
N TYR A 81 19.35 -7.88 -6.07
CA TYR A 81 18.15 -7.97 -5.26
C TYR A 81 17.98 -6.69 -4.42
N ASP A 82 16.88 -6.04 -4.61
CA ASP A 82 16.45 -4.89 -3.82
C ASP A 82 15.17 -5.30 -3.05
N LEU A 83 15.20 -5.12 -1.73
CA LEU A 83 14.06 -5.40 -0.87
C LEU A 83 12.79 -4.58 -1.25
N SER A 84 12.94 -3.52 -2.07
CA SER A 84 11.80 -2.80 -2.65
C SER A 84 11.12 -3.54 -3.79
N GLN A 85 11.79 -4.54 -4.36
CA GLN A 85 11.25 -5.36 -5.43
C GLN A 85 10.82 -6.69 -4.86
N VAL A 86 9.51 -6.91 -4.76
CA VAL A 86 9.01 -8.22 -4.37
C VAL A 86 9.21 -9.18 -5.52
N LEU A 87 9.97 -10.24 -5.27
CA LEU A 87 10.08 -11.35 -6.20
C LEU A 87 8.91 -12.29 -5.97
N PHE A 88 8.14 -12.57 -7.02
CA PHE A 88 7.04 -13.53 -6.95
C PHE A 88 7.39 -14.80 -7.71
N ILE A 89 7.03 -15.94 -7.15
CA ILE A 89 6.92 -17.20 -7.87
C ILE A 89 5.44 -17.42 -8.24
N ALA A 90 5.21 -17.92 -9.46
CA ALA A 90 3.91 -18.00 -10.10
C ALA A 90 3.28 -16.64 -10.36
N GLY A 91 3.80 -15.97 -11.36
CA GLY A 91 3.30 -14.70 -11.86
C GLY A 91 1.79 -14.64 -11.91
N ILE A 92 1.25 -13.76 -11.12
CA ILE A 92 -0.18 -13.59 -10.88
C ILE A 92 -0.82 -12.88 -12.07
N TYR A 93 -0.04 -12.03 -12.71
CA TYR A 93 -0.52 -11.00 -13.62
C TYR A 93 -0.47 -11.39 -15.10
N GLU A 94 -0.01 -12.59 -15.40
CA GLU A 94 0.09 -13.02 -16.79
C GLU A 94 -1.03 -14.01 -17.09
N GLY A 95 -2.11 -13.53 -17.69
CA GLY A 95 -3.26 -14.33 -18.06
C GLY A 95 -2.87 -15.67 -18.68
N ASN A 96 -3.56 -16.72 -18.29
CA ASN A 96 -3.43 -18.10 -18.81
C ASN A 96 -2.20 -18.88 -18.34
N HIS A 97 -1.76 -18.70 -17.09
CA HIS A 97 -0.70 -19.53 -16.51
C HIS A 97 -1.21 -20.91 -16.18
N GLY A 98 -0.40 -21.87 -16.55
CA GLY A 98 -0.65 -23.26 -16.18
C GLY A 98 -0.84 -23.37 -14.66
N LEU A 99 -1.78 -24.22 -14.23
CA LEU A 99 -2.04 -24.49 -12.81
C LEU A 99 -0.80 -24.97 -12.04
N LYS A 100 0.33 -25.13 -12.72
CA LYS A 100 1.60 -25.60 -12.19
C LYS A 100 2.77 -24.90 -12.85
N ALA A 101 3.65 -24.29 -12.05
CA ALA A 101 4.85 -23.61 -12.52
C ALA A 101 6.05 -23.90 -11.61
N GLY A 102 7.20 -24.22 -12.21
CA GLY A 102 8.46 -24.44 -11.51
C GLY A 102 9.41 -23.25 -11.69
N TYR A 103 10.12 -22.90 -10.63
CA TYR A 103 11.07 -21.80 -10.60
C TYR A 103 12.41 -22.28 -10.05
N THR A 104 13.51 -21.84 -10.65
CA THR A 104 14.86 -22.04 -10.13
C THR A 104 15.50 -20.68 -9.95
N ILE A 105 15.67 -20.27 -8.70
CA ILE A 105 16.34 -19.03 -8.35
C ILE A 105 17.77 -19.37 -7.93
N ARG A 106 18.74 -18.65 -8.48
CA ARG A 106 20.13 -18.73 -8.02
C ARG A 106 20.60 -17.38 -7.53
N ALA A 107 21.36 -17.37 -6.45
CA ALA A 107 21.81 -16.14 -5.82
C ALA A 107 23.24 -16.25 -5.30
N VAL A 108 23.97 -15.12 -5.34
CA VAL A 108 25.33 -14.98 -4.83
C VAL A 108 25.48 -13.66 -4.09
N ALA A 109 26.10 -13.66 -2.93
CA ALA A 109 26.42 -12.45 -2.19
C ALA A 109 27.78 -11.90 -2.62
N MET A 110 27.85 -10.59 -2.85
CA MET A 110 29.06 -9.88 -3.25
C MET A 110 29.23 -8.62 -2.40
N ARG A 111 30.49 -8.33 -2.05
CA ARG A 111 30.88 -7.12 -1.33
C ARG A 111 32.33 -6.76 -1.65
N GLU A 112 32.59 -5.49 -1.86
CA GLU A 112 33.96 -4.99 -2.07
C GLU A 112 34.88 -5.38 -0.91
N GLY A 113 36.09 -5.86 -1.23
CA GLY A 113 37.07 -6.30 -0.25
C GLY A 113 36.78 -7.68 0.40
N ARG A 114 35.75 -8.39 -0.05
CA ARG A 114 35.42 -9.75 0.43
C ARG A 114 35.45 -10.75 -0.74
N THR A 115 35.66 -12.00 -0.41
CA THR A 115 35.47 -13.08 -1.38
C THR A 115 33.97 -13.35 -1.52
N ASN A 116 33.49 -13.46 -2.76
CA ASN A 116 32.10 -13.78 -3.03
C ASN A 116 31.66 -15.07 -2.34
N SER A 117 30.39 -15.16 -2.01
CA SER A 117 29.81 -16.38 -1.47
C SER A 117 29.79 -17.52 -2.50
N ASP A 118 29.53 -18.73 -2.04
CA ASP A 118 29.03 -19.77 -2.94
C ASP A 118 27.66 -19.38 -3.48
N VAL A 119 27.30 -19.94 -4.65
CA VAL A 119 25.99 -19.72 -5.27
C VAL A 119 24.97 -20.61 -4.59
N SER A 120 23.97 -20.00 -4.00
CA SER A 120 22.78 -20.72 -3.53
C SER A 120 21.85 -21.04 -4.72
N THR A 121 21.16 -22.17 -4.65
CA THR A 121 20.15 -22.57 -5.65
C THR A 121 18.90 -22.99 -4.94
N PHE A 122 17.77 -22.34 -5.28
CA PHE A 122 16.48 -22.53 -4.66
C PHE A 122 15.47 -22.99 -5.70
N GLN A 123 14.78 -24.09 -5.43
CA GLN A 123 13.79 -24.65 -6.33
C GLN A 123 12.41 -24.54 -5.71
N PHE A 124 11.47 -23.94 -6.44
CA PHE A 124 10.09 -23.77 -6.05
C PHE A 124 9.17 -24.39 -7.10
N LEU A 125 8.08 -24.96 -6.63
CA LEU A 125 6.99 -25.42 -7.46
C LEU A 125 5.71 -24.80 -6.94
N VAL A 126 4.99 -24.09 -7.79
CA VAL A 126 3.63 -23.67 -7.47
C VAL A 126 2.67 -24.62 -8.18
N ASP A 127 1.81 -25.28 -7.40
CA ASP A 127 0.82 -26.24 -7.91
C ASP A 127 -0.56 -25.87 -7.37
N ARG A 128 -1.43 -25.39 -8.26
CA ARG A 128 -2.74 -24.82 -7.96
C ARG A 128 -3.91 -25.69 -8.40
N ARG A 129 -3.65 -26.90 -8.83
CA ARG A 129 -4.65 -27.74 -9.50
C ARG A 129 -5.92 -27.98 -8.71
N ASP A 130 -5.87 -27.84 -7.39
CA ASP A 130 -7.00 -28.14 -6.50
C ASP A 130 -7.59 -26.91 -5.79
N ARG A 131 -7.30 -25.66 -6.27
CA ARG A 131 -7.61 -24.45 -5.51
C ARG A 131 -8.45 -23.44 -6.27
N THR A 132 -9.61 -23.86 -6.70
CA THR A 132 -10.61 -22.94 -7.31
C THR A 132 -11.81 -22.68 -6.39
N THR A 133 -11.75 -23.10 -5.13
CA THR A 133 -12.90 -23.02 -4.22
C THR A 133 -12.81 -21.80 -3.31
N TYR A 134 -13.90 -21.03 -3.31
CA TYR A 134 -14.11 -20.02 -2.29
C TYR A 134 -14.53 -20.65 -0.98
N VAL A 135 -14.07 -20.05 0.13
CA VAL A 135 -14.57 -20.34 1.48
C VAL A 135 -15.18 -19.06 2.02
N SER A 136 -16.36 -19.16 2.62
CA SER A 136 -17.00 -17.98 3.18
C SER A 136 -17.67 -18.23 4.52
N GLU A 137 -17.71 -17.20 5.35
CA GLU A 137 -18.43 -17.18 6.60
C GLU A 137 -19.09 -15.83 6.85
N GLU A 138 -20.20 -15.80 7.55
CA GLU A 138 -20.79 -14.56 8.02
C GLU A 138 -20.04 -14.09 9.25
N VAL A 139 -19.17 -13.10 9.08
CA VAL A 139 -18.30 -12.59 10.14
C VAL A 139 -18.99 -11.55 11.03
N ARG A 140 -19.99 -10.85 10.48
CA ARG A 140 -20.86 -9.89 11.17
C ARG A 140 -22.29 -9.99 10.61
N PRO A 141 -23.31 -9.58 11.35
CA PRO A 141 -24.69 -9.57 10.83
C PRO A 141 -24.79 -8.85 9.49
N GLY A 142 -25.14 -9.59 8.45
CA GLY A 142 -25.24 -9.10 7.08
C GLY A 142 -23.90 -8.81 6.39
N VAL A 143 -22.78 -9.28 6.94
CA VAL A 143 -21.46 -9.18 6.32
C VAL A 143 -20.82 -10.55 6.21
N ARG A 144 -20.66 -11.02 5.00
CA ARG A 144 -20.02 -12.28 4.67
C ARG A 144 -18.60 -12.01 4.15
N MET A 145 -17.62 -12.54 4.84
CA MET A 145 -16.25 -12.60 4.34
C MET A 145 -16.15 -13.80 3.40
N VAL A 146 -15.62 -13.56 2.22
CA VAL A 146 -15.30 -14.56 1.21
C VAL A 146 -13.79 -14.58 1.05
N ARG A 147 -13.21 -15.75 1.04
CA ARG A 147 -11.79 -15.96 0.85
C ARG A 147 -11.56 -16.82 -0.37
N ASP A 148 -10.68 -16.40 -1.24
CA ASP A 148 -10.26 -17.20 -2.38
C ASP A 148 -9.08 -18.14 -2.06
N SER A 149 -8.56 -18.80 -3.08
CA SER A 149 -7.43 -19.72 -2.93
C SER A 149 -6.09 -19.05 -2.62
N ASP A 150 -5.97 -17.77 -2.90
CA ASP A 150 -4.77 -16.98 -2.62
C ASP A 150 -4.85 -16.27 -1.25
N ASN A 151 -5.91 -16.54 -0.50
CA ASN A 151 -6.19 -16.00 0.82
C ASN A 151 -6.58 -14.51 0.83
N ASP A 152 -7.01 -13.99 -0.32
CA ASP A 152 -7.51 -12.63 -0.43
C ASP A 152 -8.94 -12.55 0.12
N LYS A 153 -9.26 -11.49 0.83
CA LYS A 153 -10.56 -11.31 1.48
C LYS A 153 -11.42 -10.32 0.72
N MET A 154 -12.60 -10.78 0.39
CA MET A 154 -13.69 -10.00 -0.17
C MET A 154 -14.83 -9.95 0.83
N PHE A 155 -15.60 -8.88 0.84
CA PHE A 155 -16.71 -8.76 1.77
C PHE A 155 -18.02 -8.47 1.05
N LEU A 156 -18.96 -9.40 1.16
CA LEU A 156 -20.33 -9.23 0.65
C LEU A 156 -21.21 -8.63 1.76
N VAL A 157 -21.62 -7.38 1.58
CA VAL A 157 -22.43 -6.62 2.54
C VAL A 157 -23.89 -6.62 2.08
N LYS A 158 -24.77 -7.17 2.90
CA LYS A 158 -26.20 -7.29 2.61
C LYS A 158 -26.91 -5.98 2.94
N GLY A 159 -27.71 -5.48 2.00
CA GLY A 159 -28.74 -4.49 2.23
C GLY A 159 -30.13 -5.01 1.90
N ALA A 160 -31.15 -4.19 2.07
CA ALA A 160 -32.53 -4.54 1.77
C ALA A 160 -32.81 -4.64 0.26
N ASN A 161 -32.14 -3.81 -0.56
CA ASN A 161 -32.46 -3.68 -1.98
C ASN A 161 -31.35 -4.22 -2.89
N LYS A 162 -30.10 -4.27 -2.42
CA LYS A 162 -28.93 -4.77 -3.13
C LYS A 162 -27.82 -5.14 -2.16
N TYR A 163 -26.81 -5.78 -2.67
CA TYR A 163 -25.56 -6.06 -1.96
C TYR A 163 -24.45 -5.11 -2.43
N ALA A 164 -23.49 -4.85 -1.56
CA ALA A 164 -22.20 -4.34 -1.96
C ALA A 164 -21.15 -5.46 -1.83
N LEU A 165 -20.31 -5.60 -2.84
CA LEU A 165 -19.11 -6.42 -2.80
C LEU A 165 -17.90 -5.50 -2.64
N ILE A 166 -17.15 -5.68 -1.56
CA ILE A 166 -15.89 -4.97 -1.34
C ILE A 166 -14.77 -5.88 -1.81
N ASP A 167 -14.07 -5.45 -2.86
CA ASP A 167 -13.04 -6.18 -3.59
C ASP A 167 -13.51 -7.49 -4.24
N SER A 168 -12.75 -8.02 -5.19
CA SER A 168 -13.11 -9.20 -5.97
C SER A 168 -12.05 -10.31 -5.99
N GLY A 169 -10.98 -10.19 -5.21
CA GLY A 169 -9.92 -11.19 -5.10
C GLY A 169 -9.08 -11.35 -6.35
N MET A 170 -8.30 -12.42 -6.42
CA MET A 170 -7.22 -12.64 -7.40
C MET A 170 -7.66 -13.08 -8.80
N GLY A 171 -8.91 -13.39 -9.03
CA GLY A 171 -9.38 -13.70 -10.39
C GLY A 171 -9.26 -15.15 -10.83
N ARG A 172 -9.44 -16.10 -9.91
CA ARG A 172 -9.27 -17.52 -10.22
C ARG A 172 -10.47 -18.38 -9.89
N GLY A 173 -11.60 -18.01 -10.39
CA GLY A 173 -12.81 -18.78 -10.16
C GLY A 173 -14.00 -18.08 -10.77
N ALA A 174 -15.19 -18.57 -10.43
CA ALA A 174 -16.46 -17.97 -10.80
C ALA A 174 -17.06 -17.29 -9.56
N LEU A 175 -16.52 -16.13 -9.18
CA LEU A 175 -16.92 -15.42 -7.95
C LEU A 175 -18.39 -15.01 -8.00
N GLU A 176 -18.84 -14.50 -9.13
CA GLU A 176 -20.23 -14.09 -9.30
C GLU A 176 -21.19 -15.26 -9.13
N GLU A 177 -20.89 -16.39 -9.76
CA GLU A 177 -21.68 -17.62 -9.60
C GLU A 177 -21.67 -18.09 -8.15
N TYR A 178 -20.50 -18.07 -7.50
CA TYR A 178 -20.40 -18.43 -6.08
C TYR A 178 -21.24 -17.51 -5.19
N LEU A 179 -21.25 -16.19 -5.44
CA LEU A 179 -22.01 -15.24 -4.64
C LEU A 179 -23.51 -15.31 -4.88
N SER A 180 -23.96 -15.79 -6.05
CA SER A 180 -25.38 -15.89 -6.41
C SER A 180 -26.19 -16.71 -5.39
N GLN A 181 -25.59 -17.70 -4.74
CA GLN A 181 -26.23 -18.50 -3.70
C GLN A 181 -26.61 -17.70 -2.44
N PHE A 182 -26.00 -16.53 -2.22
CA PHE A 182 -26.24 -15.68 -1.05
C PHE A 182 -27.10 -14.46 -1.37
N THR A 183 -27.08 -13.99 -2.62
CA THR A 183 -27.72 -12.73 -3.00
C THR A 183 -29.23 -12.86 -3.22
N GLY A 184 -29.72 -14.08 -3.48
CA GLY A 184 -31.15 -14.32 -3.75
C GLY A 184 -31.67 -13.55 -4.98
N GLY A 185 -30.78 -13.23 -5.92
CA GLY A 185 -31.10 -12.47 -7.14
C GLY A 185 -31.14 -10.94 -6.96
N LEU A 186 -30.80 -10.42 -5.79
CA LEU A 186 -30.62 -8.96 -5.62
C LEU A 186 -29.35 -8.49 -6.35
N PRO A 187 -29.35 -7.29 -6.89
CA PRO A 187 -28.18 -6.69 -7.53
C PRO A 187 -26.98 -6.63 -6.60
N VAL A 188 -25.78 -6.74 -7.16
CA VAL A 188 -24.51 -6.54 -6.47
C VAL A 188 -23.84 -5.29 -7.06
N GLU A 189 -23.45 -4.36 -6.23
CA GLU A 189 -22.65 -3.19 -6.59
C GLU A 189 -21.22 -3.38 -6.04
N VAL A 190 -20.19 -3.13 -6.83
CA VAL A 190 -18.83 -3.45 -6.45
C VAL A 190 -18.10 -2.18 -6.04
N ILE A 191 -17.33 -2.26 -4.95
CA ILE A 191 -16.47 -1.18 -4.46
C ILE A 191 -15.07 -1.73 -4.32
N PHE A 192 -14.14 -1.26 -5.14
CA PHE A 192 -12.73 -1.62 -5.04
C PHE A 192 -12.01 -0.67 -4.09
N THR A 193 -11.32 -1.26 -3.11
CA THR A 193 -10.49 -0.49 -2.18
C THR A 193 -9.27 0.10 -2.88
N HIS A 194 -8.72 -0.58 -3.88
CA HIS A 194 -7.62 -0.12 -4.71
C HIS A 194 -7.42 -1.02 -5.96
N ASN A 195 -6.43 -0.71 -6.79
CA ASN A 195 -6.27 -1.29 -8.13
C ASN A 195 -5.34 -2.50 -8.22
N HIS A 196 -4.90 -3.12 -7.12
CA HIS A 196 -4.06 -4.32 -7.19
C HIS A 196 -4.87 -5.54 -7.63
N GLY A 197 -4.18 -6.49 -8.28
CA GLY A 197 -4.82 -7.63 -8.93
C GLY A 197 -5.57 -8.57 -7.98
N ASP A 198 -5.13 -8.66 -6.74
CA ASP A 198 -5.77 -9.42 -5.67
C ASP A 198 -7.03 -8.74 -5.09
N HIS A 199 -7.35 -7.55 -5.59
CA HIS A 199 -8.57 -6.80 -5.24
C HIS A 199 -9.51 -6.61 -6.42
N ILE A 200 -8.99 -6.43 -7.65
CA ILE A 200 -9.80 -6.20 -8.84
C ILE A 200 -9.92 -7.43 -9.76
N GLY A 201 -9.30 -8.55 -9.40
CA GLY A 201 -9.01 -9.66 -10.32
C GLY A 201 -10.21 -10.36 -10.93
N GLN A 202 -11.43 -10.13 -10.44
CA GLN A 202 -12.67 -10.68 -10.98
C GLN A 202 -13.71 -9.61 -11.32
N SER A 203 -13.29 -8.36 -11.51
CA SER A 203 -14.12 -7.25 -11.96
C SER A 203 -14.86 -7.57 -13.27
N ASP A 204 -14.20 -8.25 -14.19
CA ASP A 204 -14.75 -8.62 -15.50
C ASP A 204 -16.03 -9.49 -15.41
N GLN A 205 -16.27 -10.17 -14.28
CA GLN A 205 -17.48 -10.95 -14.05
C GLN A 205 -18.69 -10.09 -13.71
N PHE A 206 -18.50 -8.92 -13.11
CA PHE A 206 -19.57 -8.05 -12.59
C PHE A 206 -19.89 -6.87 -13.51
N ILE A 207 -18.89 -6.33 -14.22
CA ILE A 207 -18.95 -5.05 -14.93
C ILE A 207 -20.13 -4.90 -15.89
N ARG A 208 -20.67 -5.98 -16.45
CA ARG A 208 -21.74 -5.89 -17.44
C ARG A 208 -23.12 -5.57 -16.87
N HIS A 209 -23.31 -5.69 -15.55
CA HIS A 209 -24.59 -5.52 -14.87
C HIS A 209 -24.45 -4.91 -13.47
N SER A 210 -23.26 -4.49 -13.10
CA SER A 210 -22.97 -3.80 -11.83
C SER A 210 -22.30 -2.46 -12.09
N VAL A 211 -22.48 -1.53 -11.16
CA VAL A 211 -21.61 -0.36 -11.05
C VAL A 211 -20.39 -0.74 -10.24
N GLU A 212 -19.23 -0.34 -10.69
CA GLU A 212 -17.94 -0.58 -10.05
C GLU A 212 -17.31 0.75 -9.63
N HIS A 213 -17.19 0.94 -8.33
CA HIS A 213 -16.60 2.12 -7.73
C HIS A 213 -15.11 1.88 -7.45
N ILE A 214 -14.28 2.84 -7.83
CA ILE A 214 -12.85 2.83 -7.54
C ILE A 214 -12.34 4.26 -7.38
N GLY A 215 -11.31 4.48 -6.56
CA GLY A 215 -10.72 5.80 -6.42
C GLY A 215 -10.25 6.38 -7.75
N GLU A 216 -10.47 7.67 -7.96
CA GLU A 216 -10.22 8.35 -9.24
C GLU A 216 -8.82 8.09 -9.78
N ALA A 217 -7.78 8.11 -8.92
CA ALA A 217 -6.40 7.91 -9.34
C ALA A 217 -6.08 6.45 -9.74
N ASP A 218 -6.89 5.49 -9.30
CA ASP A 218 -6.73 4.07 -9.60
C ASP A 218 -7.62 3.61 -10.78
N LYS A 219 -8.62 4.40 -11.14
CA LYS A 219 -9.57 4.09 -12.22
C LYS A 219 -8.90 3.74 -13.56
N PRO A 220 -7.86 4.45 -14.04
CA PRO A 220 -7.20 4.09 -15.29
C PRO A 220 -6.61 2.67 -15.30
N ALA A 221 -6.15 2.17 -14.16
CA ALA A 221 -5.60 0.82 -14.04
C ALA A 221 -6.71 -0.24 -14.11
N LEU A 222 -7.85 -0.03 -13.44
CA LEU A 222 -9.03 -0.90 -13.56
C LEU A 222 -9.56 -0.92 -14.99
N GLU A 223 -9.70 0.21 -15.64
CA GLU A 223 -10.15 0.29 -17.03
C GLU A 223 -9.21 -0.47 -17.96
N GLN A 224 -7.89 -0.36 -17.75
CA GLN A 224 -6.90 -1.11 -18.54
C GLN A 224 -7.00 -2.62 -18.27
N PHE A 225 -7.20 -3.01 -17.01
CA PHE A 225 -7.44 -4.40 -16.65
C PHE A 225 -8.66 -4.97 -17.40
N LEU A 226 -9.79 -4.27 -17.39
CA LEU A 226 -11.02 -4.68 -18.06
C LEU A 226 -10.84 -4.78 -19.60
N ARG A 227 -10.13 -3.83 -20.23
CA ARG A 227 -9.79 -3.90 -21.65
C ARG A 227 -8.98 -5.15 -21.96
N ASN A 228 -8.02 -5.49 -21.11
CA ASN A 228 -7.20 -6.70 -21.28
C ASN A 228 -8.01 -7.99 -21.16
N HIS A 229 -9.17 -7.94 -20.46
CA HIS A 229 -10.13 -9.04 -20.35
C HIS A 229 -11.25 -8.98 -21.41
N GLY A 230 -11.09 -8.13 -22.44
CA GLY A 230 -12.02 -8.07 -23.57
C GLY A 230 -13.35 -7.36 -23.28
N ILE A 231 -13.40 -6.53 -22.24
CA ILE A 231 -14.57 -5.70 -21.96
C ILE A 231 -14.57 -4.50 -22.90
N PRO A 232 -15.67 -4.22 -23.62
CA PRO A 232 -15.77 -3.07 -24.52
C PRO A 232 -15.69 -1.73 -23.77
N ASP A 233 -15.05 -0.73 -24.38
CA ASP A 233 -14.92 0.62 -23.81
C ASP A 233 -16.26 1.25 -23.43
N GLU A 234 -17.31 0.99 -24.20
CA GLU A 234 -18.67 1.47 -23.89
C GLU A 234 -19.20 0.90 -22.57
N VAL A 235 -18.96 -0.38 -22.30
CA VAL A 235 -19.34 -1.02 -21.04
C VAL A 235 -18.54 -0.41 -19.88
N ILE A 236 -17.23 -0.27 -20.07
CA ILE A 236 -16.33 0.32 -19.06
C ILE A 236 -16.80 1.74 -18.72
N ALA A 237 -17.02 2.58 -19.74
CA ALA A 237 -17.42 3.97 -19.53
C ALA A 237 -18.77 4.12 -18.81
N ASN A 238 -19.69 3.17 -19.00
CA ASN A 238 -21.02 3.22 -18.39
C ASN A 238 -21.05 2.64 -16.97
N HIS A 239 -20.10 1.82 -16.58
CA HIS A 239 -20.17 1.05 -15.33
C HIS A 239 -19.03 1.34 -14.35
N VAL A 240 -17.85 1.78 -14.81
CA VAL A 240 -16.74 2.16 -13.91
C VAL A 240 -16.87 3.61 -13.50
N VAL A 241 -17.09 3.87 -12.23
CA VAL A 241 -17.25 5.22 -11.69
C VAL A 241 -16.13 5.58 -10.73
N SER A 242 -15.67 6.84 -10.81
CA SER A 242 -14.74 7.38 -9.82
C SER A 242 -15.45 7.57 -8.49
N ALA A 243 -14.87 7.05 -7.42
CA ALA A 243 -15.33 7.27 -6.07
C ALA A 243 -14.49 8.34 -5.38
N HIS A 244 -15.16 9.22 -4.63
CA HIS A 244 -14.58 10.37 -3.95
C HIS A 244 -14.85 10.32 -2.45
N ASP A 245 -14.12 11.13 -1.72
CA ASP A 245 -14.28 11.25 -0.28
C ASP A 245 -15.67 11.73 0.11
N GLY A 246 -16.39 10.93 0.89
CA GLY A 246 -17.76 11.18 1.33
C GLY A 246 -18.86 10.61 0.43
N ASP A 247 -18.52 9.98 -0.70
CA ASP A 247 -19.50 9.30 -1.54
C ASP A 247 -20.20 8.17 -0.78
N ARG A 248 -21.46 7.92 -1.18
CA ARG A 248 -22.33 6.96 -0.50
C ARG A 248 -22.89 5.93 -1.47
N VAL A 249 -22.85 4.68 -1.07
CA VAL A 249 -23.54 3.57 -1.73
C VAL A 249 -24.71 3.16 -0.84
N ASP A 250 -25.93 3.46 -1.30
CA ASP A 250 -27.16 3.14 -0.58
C ASP A 250 -27.60 1.72 -0.89
N LEU A 251 -27.75 0.88 0.13
CA LEU A 251 -28.19 -0.50 0.02
C LEU A 251 -29.67 -0.70 0.40
N GLY A 252 -30.38 0.39 0.73
CA GLY A 252 -31.79 0.42 1.09
C GLY A 252 -32.02 0.63 2.58
N ASP A 253 -31.54 -0.27 3.42
CA ASP A 253 -31.63 -0.18 4.89
C ASP A 253 -30.33 0.28 5.55
N ARG A 254 -29.25 0.37 4.78
CA ARG A 254 -27.95 0.91 5.20
C ARG A 254 -27.25 1.63 4.06
N SER A 255 -26.31 2.49 4.41
CA SER A 255 -25.49 3.21 3.48
C SER A 255 -24.01 3.03 3.83
N LEU A 256 -23.20 2.69 2.84
CA LEU A 256 -21.76 2.64 2.96
C LEU A 256 -21.17 3.97 2.53
N VAL A 257 -20.29 4.53 3.36
CA VAL A 257 -19.58 5.77 3.05
C VAL A 257 -18.17 5.47 2.62
N ILE A 258 -17.75 6.03 1.50
CA ILE A 258 -16.43 5.87 0.94
C ILE A 258 -15.56 7.03 1.41
N TYR A 259 -14.35 6.73 1.89
CA TYR A 259 -13.35 7.73 2.25
C TYR A 259 -12.04 7.48 1.52
N ALA A 260 -11.43 8.55 1.01
CA ALA A 260 -10.12 8.48 0.39
C ALA A 260 -9.04 8.21 1.44
N ALA A 261 -8.22 7.20 1.17
CA ALA A 261 -7.09 6.80 2.02
C ALA A 261 -5.81 6.59 1.18
N PRO A 262 -5.39 7.61 0.39
CA PRO A 262 -4.24 7.45 -0.51
C PRO A 262 -2.98 7.11 0.27
N GLY A 263 -2.27 6.09 -0.20
CA GLY A 263 -1.05 5.61 0.46
C GLY A 263 -0.55 4.34 -0.20
N HIS A 264 -1.20 3.24 0.06
CA HIS A 264 -0.90 1.95 -0.56
C HIS A 264 -0.96 2.04 -2.10
N THR A 265 -2.03 2.66 -2.64
CA THR A 265 -2.06 3.20 -4.01
C THR A 265 -2.50 4.67 -3.98
N PRO A 266 -2.32 5.42 -5.08
CA PRO A 266 -2.79 6.80 -5.15
C PRO A 266 -4.29 6.96 -4.99
N GLY A 267 -5.08 5.96 -5.43
CA GLY A 267 -6.53 5.94 -5.39
C GLY A 267 -7.12 5.08 -4.27
N SER A 268 -6.31 4.64 -3.29
CA SER A 268 -6.81 3.80 -2.19
C SER A 268 -7.99 4.42 -1.45
N LEU A 269 -8.97 3.57 -1.16
CA LEU A 269 -10.21 3.91 -0.46
C LEU A 269 -10.37 3.04 0.79
N VAL A 270 -11.16 3.53 1.73
CA VAL A 270 -11.78 2.71 2.78
C VAL A 270 -13.29 2.90 2.75
N VAL A 271 -14.02 1.89 3.17
CA VAL A 271 -15.50 1.89 3.15
C VAL A 271 -16.01 1.73 4.57
N PHE A 272 -16.86 2.64 5.01
CA PHE A 272 -17.39 2.65 6.36
C PHE A 272 -18.91 2.47 6.38
N ASP A 273 -19.37 1.44 7.06
CA ASP A 273 -20.77 1.24 7.39
C ASP A 273 -21.08 1.97 8.71
N GLU A 274 -21.61 3.17 8.60
CA GLU A 274 -21.91 4.03 9.76
C GLU A 274 -22.90 3.39 10.73
N GLN A 275 -23.79 2.54 10.23
CA GLN A 275 -24.87 1.95 11.04
C GLN A 275 -24.33 0.82 11.92
N SER A 276 -23.45 -0.01 11.40
CA SER A 276 -22.90 -1.15 12.13
C SER A 276 -21.54 -0.86 12.78
N GLY A 277 -20.84 0.19 12.34
CA GLY A 277 -19.48 0.51 12.72
C GLY A 277 -18.44 -0.41 12.10
N ASN A 278 -18.74 -1.03 10.97
CA ASN A 278 -17.80 -1.85 10.23
C ASN A 278 -16.98 -0.98 9.27
N LEU A 279 -15.66 -1.11 9.32
CA LEU A 279 -14.71 -0.43 8.45
C LEU A 279 -13.99 -1.46 7.57
N PHE A 280 -14.10 -1.32 6.27
CA PHE A 280 -13.40 -2.14 5.28
C PHE A 280 -12.24 -1.32 4.73
N THR A 281 -11.03 -1.83 4.85
CA THR A 281 -9.82 -1.05 4.59
C THR A 281 -9.03 -1.53 3.39
N GLY A 282 -9.34 -2.70 2.82
CA GLY A 282 -8.42 -3.35 1.90
C GLY A 282 -7.02 -3.35 2.51
N ASP A 283 -6.04 -2.89 1.75
CA ASP A 283 -4.65 -2.80 2.18
C ASP A 283 -4.21 -1.40 2.63
N SER A 284 -5.13 -0.42 2.59
CA SER A 284 -4.81 0.98 2.92
C SER A 284 -4.18 1.16 4.29
N PHE A 285 -4.57 0.34 5.26
CA PHE A 285 -4.06 0.37 6.63
C PHE A 285 -3.29 -0.91 7.01
N GLY A 286 -3.00 -1.76 6.03
CA GLY A 286 -2.31 -3.02 6.23
C GLY A 286 -3.16 -4.09 6.89
N SER A 287 -2.50 -5.14 7.33
CA SER A 287 -3.10 -6.28 8.03
C SER A 287 -2.13 -6.86 9.04
N ASN A 288 -2.62 -7.60 10.03
CA ASN A 288 -1.81 -8.23 11.05
C ASN A 288 -2.18 -9.71 11.29
N SER A 289 -2.57 -10.40 10.22
CA SER A 289 -2.89 -11.83 10.30
C SER A 289 -1.71 -12.64 10.85
N PRO A 290 -1.95 -13.64 11.72
CA PRO A 290 -0.91 -14.57 12.12
C PRO A 290 -0.34 -15.38 10.96
N THR A 291 -1.11 -15.57 9.90
CA THR A 291 -0.70 -16.30 8.69
C THR A 291 0.02 -15.40 7.70
N ILE A 292 -0.34 -14.11 7.68
CA ILE A 292 0.34 -13.05 6.93
C ILE A 292 0.69 -11.95 7.95
N PRO A 293 1.80 -12.12 8.70
CA PRO A 293 2.10 -11.25 9.84
C PRO A 293 2.65 -9.87 9.47
N ASP A 294 2.45 -9.45 8.24
CA ASP A 294 2.99 -8.21 7.71
C ASP A 294 1.89 -7.17 7.64
N ALA A 295 1.81 -6.34 8.66
CA ALA A 295 0.74 -5.38 8.81
C ALA A 295 0.66 -4.38 7.66
N LEU A 296 1.78 -3.82 7.26
CA LEU A 296 1.86 -2.82 6.20
C LEU A 296 3.22 -2.92 5.51
N TRP A 297 3.16 -3.05 4.19
CA TRP A 297 4.36 -3.06 3.36
C TRP A 297 4.54 -1.69 2.72
N LEU A 298 5.30 -0.80 3.35
CA LEU A 298 5.57 0.52 2.79
C LEU A 298 6.31 0.47 1.46
N GLN A 299 6.94 -0.64 1.15
CA GLN A 299 7.58 -0.84 -0.15
C GLN A 299 6.60 -0.75 -1.33
N TRP A 300 5.30 -0.98 -1.10
CA TRP A 300 4.25 -0.82 -2.11
C TRP A 300 3.49 0.50 -1.96
N ASN A 301 3.77 1.24 -0.92
CA ASN A 301 3.17 2.55 -0.73
C ASN A 301 3.73 3.53 -1.77
N THR A 302 2.87 4.04 -2.61
CA THR A 302 3.25 4.98 -3.69
C THR A 302 3.36 6.42 -3.21
N ARG A 303 3.07 6.69 -1.94
CA ARG A 303 3.12 8.02 -1.33
C ARG A 303 4.26 8.14 -0.33
N PRO A 304 4.87 9.31 -0.20
CA PRO A 304 5.79 9.59 0.91
C PRO A 304 5.14 9.37 2.27
N LEU A 305 5.95 9.02 3.25
CA LEU A 305 5.48 8.66 4.59
C LEU A 305 4.68 9.79 5.27
N ASP A 306 5.09 11.03 5.10
CA ASP A 306 4.40 12.22 5.63
C ASP A 306 3.01 12.41 5.02
N GLU A 307 2.88 12.20 3.71
CA GLU A 307 1.58 12.23 3.03
C GLU A 307 0.70 11.07 3.49
N TYR A 308 1.26 9.87 3.59
CA TYR A 308 0.52 8.70 4.03
C TYR A 308 0.03 8.86 5.48
N LEU A 309 0.89 9.29 6.39
CA LEU A 309 0.47 9.57 7.77
C LEU A 309 -0.63 10.64 7.85
N SER A 310 -0.52 11.66 7.00
CA SER A 310 -1.55 12.71 6.91
C SER A 310 -2.86 12.14 6.36
N ALA A 311 -2.81 11.29 5.33
CA ALA A 311 -3.98 10.62 4.76
C ALA A 311 -4.67 9.73 5.81
N VAL A 312 -3.90 8.91 6.55
CA VAL A 312 -4.44 8.07 7.63
C VAL A 312 -5.15 8.93 8.69
N LYS A 313 -4.53 10.02 9.15
CA LYS A 313 -5.12 10.91 10.15
C LYS A 313 -6.38 11.61 9.66
N ASN A 314 -6.37 12.10 8.42
CA ASN A 314 -7.51 12.78 7.82
C ASN A 314 -8.68 11.82 7.59
N CYS A 315 -8.41 10.65 7.05
CA CYS A 315 -9.41 9.61 6.85
C CYS A 315 -10.06 9.20 8.18
N ARG A 316 -9.24 8.91 9.20
CA ARG A 316 -9.73 8.53 10.54
C ARG A 316 -10.59 9.61 11.21
N ALA A 317 -10.37 10.88 10.92
CA ALA A 317 -11.17 11.96 11.50
C ALA A 317 -12.67 11.80 11.21
N ASN A 318 -13.04 11.14 10.10
CA ASN A 318 -14.42 10.94 9.69
C ASN A 318 -15.18 9.90 10.53
N PHE A 319 -14.46 8.90 11.04
CA PHE A 319 -15.08 7.77 11.76
C PHE A 319 -14.47 7.48 13.13
N ARG A 320 -13.58 8.34 13.64
CA ARG A 320 -12.96 8.19 14.97
C ARG A 320 -14.03 8.09 16.08
N GLY A 321 -13.90 7.07 16.93
CA GLY A 321 -14.86 6.76 17.98
C GLY A 321 -16.12 6.02 17.53
N LYS A 322 -16.23 5.70 16.23
CA LYS A 322 -17.41 5.02 15.65
C LYS A 322 -17.11 3.60 15.17
N VAL A 323 -15.85 3.24 14.96
CA VAL A 323 -15.46 1.93 14.41
C VAL A 323 -15.59 0.86 15.49
N ARG A 324 -16.33 -0.18 15.18
CA ARG A 324 -16.50 -1.36 16.04
C ARG A 324 -15.68 -2.54 15.53
N TYR A 325 -15.55 -2.66 14.23
CA TYR A 325 -14.80 -3.74 13.58
C TYR A 325 -14.05 -3.22 12.37
N ILE A 326 -12.81 -3.71 12.18
CA ILE A 326 -11.99 -3.41 11.02
C ILE A 326 -11.80 -4.70 10.22
N MET A 327 -12.05 -4.64 8.93
CA MET A 327 -11.95 -5.72 7.96
C MET A 327 -10.92 -5.33 6.91
N THR A 328 -9.77 -5.97 6.95
CA THR A 328 -8.65 -5.72 6.04
C THR A 328 -8.64 -6.70 4.88
N GLY A 329 -7.84 -6.44 3.85
CA GLY A 329 -7.72 -7.31 2.69
C GLY A 329 -7.18 -8.71 3.01
N HIS A 330 -6.42 -8.89 4.09
CA HIS A 330 -5.71 -10.14 4.35
C HIS A 330 -5.85 -10.74 5.75
N ASN A 331 -6.54 -10.10 6.69
CA ASN A 331 -6.77 -10.68 8.03
C ASN A 331 -7.77 -11.83 7.96
N ASP A 332 -7.50 -12.87 8.74
CA ASP A 332 -8.41 -14.03 8.83
C ASP A 332 -9.68 -13.75 9.63
N ARG A 333 -9.69 -12.68 10.43
CA ARG A 333 -10.84 -12.26 11.24
C ARG A 333 -10.89 -10.73 11.37
N PRO A 334 -12.10 -10.16 11.54
CA PRO A 334 -12.24 -8.75 11.87
C PRO A 334 -11.50 -8.39 13.17
N LEU A 335 -10.83 -7.24 13.16
CA LEU A 335 -10.25 -6.65 14.36
C LEU A 335 -11.32 -5.89 15.13
N VAL A 336 -11.24 -5.90 16.46
CA VAL A 336 -12.26 -5.29 17.32
C VAL A 336 -11.83 -3.89 17.76
N GLY A 337 -12.69 -2.91 17.49
CA GLY A 337 -12.48 -1.50 17.88
C GLY A 337 -11.42 -0.81 17.03
N GLU A 338 -10.89 0.31 17.56
CA GLU A 338 -9.99 1.20 16.82
C GLU A 338 -8.52 1.09 17.24
N LYS A 339 -8.21 0.26 18.22
CA LYS A 339 -6.85 0.20 18.78
C LYS A 339 -5.78 -0.13 17.71
N TYR A 340 -6.13 -0.95 16.72
CA TYR A 340 -5.25 -1.22 15.59
C TYR A 340 -4.86 0.06 14.83
N LEU A 341 -5.83 0.94 14.57
CA LEU A 341 -5.57 2.21 13.90
C LEU A 341 -4.80 3.20 14.76
N ASP A 342 -5.02 3.17 16.10
CA ASP A 342 -4.21 3.96 17.03
C ASP A 342 -2.75 3.50 16.99
N ASN A 343 -2.53 2.19 17.05
CA ASN A 343 -1.19 1.62 16.95
C ASN A 343 -0.53 1.92 15.60
N LEU A 344 -1.30 1.92 14.50
CA LEU A 344 -0.79 2.31 13.18
C LEU A 344 -0.32 3.78 13.16
N GLU A 345 -1.12 4.71 13.69
CA GLU A 345 -0.70 6.12 13.78
C GLU A 345 0.55 6.29 14.64
N ILE A 346 0.65 5.56 15.77
CA ILE A 346 1.82 5.57 16.64
C ILE A 346 3.05 5.05 15.86
N ALA A 347 2.93 3.91 15.18
CA ALA A 347 4.03 3.31 14.43
C ALA A 347 4.53 4.25 13.32
N LEU A 348 3.61 4.84 12.54
CA LEU A 348 3.93 5.80 11.50
C LEU A 348 4.59 7.07 12.07
N GLN A 349 4.09 7.56 13.20
CA GLN A 349 4.67 8.74 13.86
C GLN A 349 6.06 8.44 14.45
N GLU A 350 6.26 7.25 15.03
CA GLU A 350 7.59 6.83 15.49
C GLU A 350 8.61 6.75 14.35
N LEU A 351 8.17 6.21 13.21
CA LEU A 351 9.00 6.13 12.02
C LEU A 351 9.35 7.53 11.49
N MET A 352 8.39 8.46 11.49
CA MET A 352 8.60 9.85 11.12
C MET A 352 9.57 10.57 12.06
N ASP A 353 9.43 10.35 13.37
CA ASP A 353 10.16 11.11 14.38
C ASP A 353 11.57 10.58 14.64
N LYS A 354 11.75 9.27 14.53
CA LYS A 354 13.00 8.59 14.89
C LYS A 354 13.79 8.09 13.67
N GLY A 355 13.11 7.82 12.55
CA GLY A 355 13.74 7.20 11.39
C GLY A 355 14.31 5.80 11.70
N ASP A 356 15.50 5.52 11.17
CA ASP A 356 16.20 4.21 11.37
C ASP A 356 16.28 3.74 12.84
N PRO A 357 16.49 4.62 13.85
CA PRO A 357 16.47 4.21 15.26
C PRO A 357 15.14 3.59 15.75
N ALA A 358 14.01 3.83 15.05
CA ALA A 358 12.74 3.17 15.38
C ALA A 358 12.66 1.73 14.87
N LEU A 359 13.58 1.33 14.00
CA LEU A 359 13.50 0.07 13.30
C LEU A 359 14.16 -1.06 14.09
N VAL A 360 13.45 -2.16 14.19
CA VAL A 360 13.94 -3.42 14.73
C VAL A 360 14.04 -4.46 13.59
N PRO A 361 14.84 -5.53 13.76
CA PRO A 361 14.82 -6.62 12.79
C PRO A 361 13.40 -7.13 12.57
N SER A 362 13.04 -7.35 11.30
CA SER A 362 11.74 -7.90 11.00
C SER A 362 11.62 -9.30 11.58
N TYR A 363 10.44 -9.55 12.12
CA TYR A 363 10.05 -10.88 12.50
C TYR A 363 9.99 -11.82 11.29
N ARG A 364 9.67 -11.28 10.13
CA ARG A 364 9.48 -12.04 8.89
C ARG A 364 9.82 -11.15 7.69
N PRO A 365 10.58 -11.63 6.77
CA PRO A 365 11.68 -12.59 6.84
C PRO A 365 12.91 -11.94 7.47
N ALA A 366 13.87 -12.76 7.92
CA ALA A 366 15.13 -12.23 8.43
C ALA A 366 15.77 -11.29 7.40
N GLY A 367 16.22 -10.11 7.81
CA GLY A 367 16.89 -9.11 6.94
C GLY A 367 16.05 -7.87 6.62
N LEU A 368 14.74 -7.92 6.73
CA LEU A 368 13.92 -6.71 6.72
C LEU A 368 14.02 -6.00 8.07
N LYS A 369 13.75 -4.71 8.06
CA LYS A 369 13.54 -3.91 9.26
C LYS A 369 12.08 -3.47 9.35
N GLN A 370 11.59 -3.32 10.57
CA GLN A 370 10.21 -2.92 10.82
C GLN A 370 10.12 -2.00 12.03
N VAL A 371 9.12 -1.15 12.05
CA VAL A 371 8.64 -0.52 13.28
C VAL A 371 7.49 -1.36 13.82
N VAL A 372 7.46 -1.56 15.14
CA VAL A 372 6.46 -2.42 15.79
C VAL A 372 5.81 -1.66 16.95
N VAL A 373 4.49 -1.71 17.00
CA VAL A 373 3.69 -1.22 18.14
C VAL A 373 2.73 -2.32 18.59
N GLY A 374 2.72 -2.58 19.88
CA GLY A 374 1.96 -3.67 20.49
C GLY A 374 2.75 -4.98 20.58
N ASP A 375 2.21 -5.91 21.37
CA ASP A 375 2.78 -7.24 21.55
C ASP A 375 2.11 -8.22 20.59
N ARG A 376 2.86 -8.66 19.60
CA ARG A 376 2.40 -9.59 18.58
C ARG A 376 1.77 -10.87 19.12
N LEU A 377 2.24 -11.37 20.26
CA LEU A 377 1.76 -12.63 20.82
C LEU A 377 0.50 -12.46 21.66
N HIS A 378 0.28 -11.26 22.21
CA HIS A 378 -0.76 -11.02 23.21
C HIS A 378 -1.72 -9.86 22.87
N ASP A 379 -1.36 -9.02 21.89
CA ASP A 379 -2.23 -7.91 21.45
C ASP A 379 -2.76 -8.16 20.05
N PRO A 380 -4.04 -8.47 19.85
CA PRO A 380 -4.62 -8.67 18.52
C PRO A 380 -4.55 -7.41 17.63
N ASN A 381 -4.28 -6.25 18.23
CA ASN A 381 -4.16 -4.97 17.55
C ASN A 381 -2.69 -4.53 17.33
N TRP A 382 -1.75 -5.47 17.44
CA TRP A 382 -0.36 -5.15 17.14
C TRP A 382 -0.19 -4.70 15.69
N VAL A 383 0.73 -3.80 15.45
CA VAL A 383 1.08 -3.30 14.12
C VAL A 383 2.57 -3.48 13.90
N ALA A 384 2.94 -4.02 12.75
CA ALA A 384 4.30 -3.97 12.24
C ALA A 384 4.29 -3.32 10.86
N ILE A 385 5.20 -2.39 10.63
CA ILE A 385 5.37 -1.75 9.33
C ILE A 385 6.74 -2.15 8.80
N ASN A 386 6.76 -2.99 7.78
CA ASN A 386 7.97 -3.38 7.10
C ASN A 386 8.47 -2.24 6.21
N VAL A 387 9.70 -1.84 6.41
CA VAL A 387 10.28 -0.67 5.74
C VAL A 387 11.39 -1.12 4.82
N ASN A 388 11.31 -0.70 3.58
CA ASN A 388 12.46 -0.65 2.71
C ASN A 388 13.14 0.71 2.89
N GLN A 389 14.35 0.69 3.41
CA GLN A 389 15.13 1.90 3.72
C GLN A 389 15.39 2.84 2.53
N LYS A 390 15.29 2.35 1.29
CA LYS A 390 15.66 3.15 0.11
C LYS A 390 14.49 3.87 -0.56
N ALA A 391 13.27 3.37 -0.42
CA ALA A 391 12.19 3.81 -1.29
C ALA A 391 11.19 4.78 -0.66
N TYR A 392 10.95 4.74 0.66
CA TYR A 392 9.77 5.39 1.25
C TYR A 392 10.02 6.24 2.48
N LEU A 393 11.19 6.12 3.09
CA LEU A 393 11.60 7.13 4.05
C LEU A 393 12.02 8.35 3.24
N PRO A 394 11.33 9.47 3.34
CA PRO A 394 11.96 10.72 3.01
C PRO A 394 13.22 10.71 3.85
N GLY A 395 14.39 10.80 3.29
CA GLY A 395 15.68 10.67 3.98
C GLY A 395 15.63 10.88 5.51
N PRO A 396 16.63 10.76 6.25
CA PRO A 396 16.52 10.75 7.70
C PRO A 396 15.54 11.85 8.14
N THR A 397 14.63 11.54 9.07
CA THR A 397 13.61 12.48 9.60
C THR A 397 14.21 13.82 10.00
N GLU A 398 15.52 13.83 10.18
CA GLU A 398 16.35 15.00 10.41
C GLU A 398 16.33 16.00 9.25
N LYS A 399 16.01 15.57 8.03
CA LYS A 399 15.91 16.44 6.83
C LYS A 399 14.49 16.86 6.47
N ILE A 400 13.47 16.44 7.23
CA ILE A 400 12.10 16.80 6.91
C ILE A 400 11.76 18.19 7.43
N ALA A 401 11.61 19.13 6.51
CA ALA A 401 11.09 20.47 6.75
C ALA A 401 9.66 20.57 6.20
N GLY A 402 8.67 19.99 6.86
CA GLY A 402 7.29 20.00 6.39
C GLY A 402 6.29 20.25 7.50
N LEU A 403 5.02 20.51 7.13
CA LEU A 403 3.89 20.62 8.05
C LEU A 403 2.90 19.47 7.85
N THR A 404 2.40 18.90 8.95
CA THR A 404 1.27 17.96 8.92
C THR A 404 -0.06 18.67 9.07
N ARG A 405 -0.06 19.93 9.55
CA ARG A 405 -1.29 20.67 9.81
C ARG A 405 -1.05 22.17 9.77
N ILE A 406 -1.96 22.87 9.11
CA ILE A 406 -2.17 24.31 9.27
C ILE A 406 -3.66 24.53 9.52
N GLU A 407 -3.99 25.28 10.55
CA GLU A 407 -5.35 25.71 10.83
C GLU A 407 -5.40 27.21 11.02
N VAL A 408 -6.44 27.82 10.51
CA VAL A 408 -6.76 29.21 10.77
C VAL A 408 -8.21 29.30 11.21
N ALA A 409 -8.42 29.71 12.44
CA ALA A 409 -9.77 29.78 13.03
C ALA A 409 -10.71 30.67 12.16
N GLY A 410 -11.83 30.11 11.74
CA GLY A 410 -12.84 30.83 10.97
C GLY A 410 -12.52 31.06 9.49
N ALA A 411 -11.45 30.47 8.96
CA ALA A 411 -11.08 30.54 7.54
C ALA A 411 -11.12 29.17 6.86
N LYS A 412 -11.39 29.18 5.56
CA LYS A 412 -11.26 27.99 4.72
C LYS A 412 -10.06 28.13 3.80
N PHE A 413 -9.33 27.03 3.64
CA PHE A 413 -8.22 26.94 2.72
C PHE A 413 -8.71 26.70 1.29
N ALA A 414 -8.05 27.36 0.33
CA ALA A 414 -8.19 27.09 -1.08
C ALA A 414 -6.79 27.00 -1.72
N PRO A 415 -6.33 25.83 -2.17
CA PRO A 415 -6.95 24.50 -2.00
C PRO A 415 -6.99 24.05 -0.53
N ALA A 416 -7.62 22.90 -0.24
CA ALA A 416 -7.55 22.24 1.06
C ALA A 416 -6.09 21.99 1.45
N PHE A 417 -5.79 21.97 2.75
CA PHE A 417 -4.42 21.76 3.20
C PHE A 417 -3.87 20.40 2.75
N SER A 418 -2.67 20.44 2.17
CA SER A 418 -1.84 19.28 1.88
C SER A 418 -0.38 19.62 2.20
N PRO A 419 0.41 18.71 2.80
CA PRO A 419 1.82 18.97 3.13
C PRO A 419 2.69 19.44 1.97
N ARG A 420 2.33 19.10 0.73
CA ARG A 420 3.08 19.45 -0.49
C ARG A 420 2.59 20.71 -1.20
N VAL A 421 1.48 21.25 -0.77
CA VAL A 421 0.99 22.54 -1.28
C VAL A 421 1.59 23.63 -0.41
N HIS A 422 2.31 24.55 -1.03
CA HIS A 422 3.03 25.61 -0.33
C HIS A 422 2.37 26.99 -0.47
N GLU A 423 1.29 27.10 -1.25
CA GLU A 423 0.57 28.35 -1.46
C GLU A 423 -0.94 28.14 -1.29
N TYR A 424 -1.52 28.95 -0.43
CA TYR A 424 -2.93 28.90 -0.09
C TYR A 424 -3.58 30.26 -0.16
N LYS A 425 -4.87 30.30 -0.50
CA LYS A 425 -5.72 31.48 -0.37
C LYS A 425 -6.67 31.28 0.79
N LEU A 426 -6.82 32.30 1.61
CA LEU A 426 -7.70 32.34 2.77
C LEU A 426 -8.61 33.56 2.66
N THR A 427 -9.89 33.35 2.84
CA THR A 427 -10.84 34.45 2.96
C THR A 427 -11.30 34.57 4.40
N ILE A 428 -11.20 35.77 4.97
CA ILE A 428 -11.60 36.08 6.34
C ILE A 428 -12.68 37.17 6.34
N PRO A 429 -13.52 37.23 7.38
CA PRO A 429 -14.48 38.31 7.54
C PRO A 429 -13.84 39.71 7.52
N PRO A 430 -14.47 40.71 6.88
CA PRO A 430 -13.89 42.04 6.69
C PRO A 430 -13.54 42.80 8.00
N ASN A 431 -14.23 42.46 9.08
CA ASN A 431 -14.06 43.09 10.40
C ASN A 431 -12.95 42.46 11.26
N LEU A 432 -12.39 41.33 10.83
CA LEU A 432 -11.31 40.68 11.57
C LEU A 432 -9.96 41.43 11.33
N THR A 433 -9.37 41.91 12.42
CA THR A 433 -8.08 42.58 12.42
C THR A 433 -6.90 41.68 12.81
N SER A 434 -7.19 40.42 13.18
CA SER A 434 -6.19 39.42 13.49
C SER A 434 -6.76 38.01 13.30
N ILE A 435 -5.89 37.06 12.98
CA ILE A 435 -6.20 35.64 12.86
C ILE A 435 -5.31 34.82 13.78
N GLY A 436 -5.82 33.70 14.27
CA GLY A 436 -5.03 32.70 14.98
C GLY A 436 -4.61 31.61 14.02
N ILE A 437 -3.31 31.39 13.86
CA ILE A 437 -2.76 30.34 13.00
C ILE A 437 -2.15 29.26 13.88
N THR A 438 -2.56 28.02 13.70
CA THR A 438 -1.96 26.84 14.33
C THR A 438 -1.22 26.07 13.26
N ALA A 439 0.07 25.86 13.45
CA ALA A 439 0.90 25.07 12.54
C ALA A 439 1.58 23.92 13.30
N LYS A 440 1.62 22.74 12.72
CA LYS A 440 2.28 21.59 13.32
C LYS A 440 3.30 21.02 12.33
N PRO A 441 4.60 21.01 12.67
CA PRO A 441 5.62 20.35 11.87
C PRO A 441 5.38 18.86 11.73
N THR A 442 5.85 18.28 10.65
CA THR A 442 5.88 16.84 10.41
C THR A 442 6.76 16.14 11.45
N SER A 443 7.94 16.68 11.71
CA SER A 443 8.80 16.23 12.81
C SER A 443 8.57 17.06 14.06
N ASN A 444 8.35 16.41 15.20
CA ASN A 444 8.31 17.08 16.51
C ASN A 444 9.68 17.59 16.98
N ARG A 445 10.76 17.22 16.25
CA ARG A 445 12.14 17.69 16.44
C ARG A 445 12.53 18.80 15.46
N ALA A 446 11.57 19.38 14.72
CA ALA A 446 11.85 20.51 13.83
C ALA A 446 12.67 21.56 14.56
N LYS A 447 13.77 21.99 13.96
CA LYS A 447 14.72 22.92 14.60
C LYS A 447 14.12 24.31 14.79
N ALA A 448 13.27 24.73 13.86
CA ALA A 448 12.50 25.95 13.97
C ALA A 448 11.14 25.84 13.27
N LEU A 449 10.16 26.51 13.87
CA LEU A 449 8.88 26.84 13.27
C LEU A 449 8.66 28.33 13.46
N THR A 450 8.49 29.07 12.36
CA THR A 450 8.24 30.50 12.43
C THR A 450 7.00 30.90 11.65
N ILE A 451 6.31 31.94 12.11
CA ILE A 451 5.22 32.62 11.39
C ILE A 451 5.63 34.07 11.22
N ASN A 452 5.77 34.53 9.98
CA ASN A 452 6.29 35.86 9.64
C ASN A 452 7.64 36.16 10.30
N GLY A 453 8.49 35.14 10.49
CA GLY A 453 9.80 35.25 11.12
C GLY A 453 9.79 35.17 12.65
N GLU A 454 8.65 35.16 13.30
CA GLU A 454 8.55 34.96 14.75
C GLU A 454 8.51 33.49 15.09
N ASN A 455 9.33 33.01 16.05
CA ASN A 455 9.33 31.65 16.52
C ASN A 455 7.99 31.33 17.24
N VAL A 456 7.40 30.20 16.88
CA VAL A 456 6.12 29.78 17.45
C VAL A 456 6.20 28.36 17.99
N ALA A 457 5.42 28.06 19.02
CA ALA A 457 5.33 26.72 19.55
C ALA A 457 4.47 25.83 18.64
N PRO A 458 4.93 24.62 18.24
CA PRO A 458 4.18 23.70 17.43
C PRO A 458 2.79 23.39 17.99
N GLY A 459 1.76 23.42 17.15
CA GLY A 459 0.40 23.06 17.52
C GLY A 459 -0.32 24.06 18.43
N THR A 460 0.27 25.23 18.71
CA THR A 460 -0.38 26.30 19.48
C THR A 460 -0.85 27.43 18.57
N PRO A 461 -2.01 28.07 18.81
CA PRO A 461 -2.47 29.20 18.02
C PRO A 461 -1.52 30.42 18.21
N HIS A 462 -0.99 30.90 17.09
CA HIS A 462 -0.21 32.14 17.05
C HIS A 462 -1.06 33.26 16.44
N ARG A 463 -1.09 34.40 17.09
CA ARG A 463 -1.90 35.54 16.64
C ARG A 463 -1.14 36.38 15.62
N VAL A 464 -1.70 36.47 14.41
CA VAL A 464 -1.18 37.35 13.33
C VAL A 464 -2.13 38.53 13.15
N ILE A 465 -1.59 39.73 13.21
CA ILE A 465 -2.35 40.96 12.95
C ILE A 465 -2.43 41.18 11.43
N THR A 466 -3.64 41.31 10.91
CA THR A 466 -3.89 41.56 9.49
C THR A 466 -4.35 43.01 9.29
N LYS A 467 -3.63 43.81 8.47
CA LYS A 467 -3.89 45.24 8.33
C LYS A 467 -4.40 45.64 6.93
N GLY A 468 -4.12 44.82 5.91
CA GLY A 468 -4.44 45.14 4.52
C GLY A 468 -5.70 44.48 4.00
N LYS A 469 -6.11 44.80 2.77
CA LYS A 469 -7.15 44.08 2.04
C LYS A 469 -6.68 42.68 1.63
N SER A 470 -5.39 42.50 1.43
CA SER A 470 -4.75 41.23 1.16
C SER A 470 -3.32 41.25 1.72
N GLU A 471 -2.93 40.21 2.41
CA GLU A 471 -1.61 40.03 3.01
C GLU A 471 -1.10 38.62 2.83
N VAL A 472 0.21 38.44 2.75
CA VAL A 472 0.82 37.12 2.72
C VAL A 472 1.43 36.82 4.09
N VAL A 473 1.01 35.75 4.71
CA VAL A 473 1.59 35.19 5.93
C VAL A 473 2.47 34.00 5.52
N THR A 474 3.72 34.04 5.94
CA THR A 474 4.66 32.94 5.67
C THR A 474 4.88 32.12 6.92
N ILE A 475 4.67 30.82 6.80
CA ILE A 475 5.03 29.83 7.82
C ILE A 475 6.26 29.11 7.31
N ARG A 476 7.36 29.17 8.07
CA ARG A 476 8.60 28.47 7.73
C ARG A 476 8.90 27.38 8.73
N VAL A 477 9.28 26.22 8.20
CA VAL A 477 9.76 25.08 8.98
C VAL A 477 11.20 24.80 8.61
N GLU A 478 12.04 24.58 9.60
CA GLU A 478 13.42 24.11 9.45
C GLU A 478 13.53 22.68 9.92
N SER A 479 14.18 21.81 9.11
CA SER A 479 14.40 20.40 9.47
C SER A 479 15.19 20.25 10.78
N PRO A 480 15.08 19.10 11.47
CA PRO A 480 15.84 18.85 12.71
C PRO A 480 17.34 19.06 12.59
N ASP A 481 17.95 18.69 11.45
CA ASP A 481 19.38 18.89 11.19
C ASP A 481 19.72 20.30 10.66
N GLY A 482 18.71 21.12 10.37
CA GLY A 482 18.87 22.49 9.87
C GLY A 482 19.33 22.59 8.42
N THR A 483 19.33 21.50 7.65
CA THR A 483 19.80 21.49 6.26
C THR A 483 18.71 21.86 5.26
N GLU A 484 17.44 21.63 5.61
CA GLU A 484 16.28 21.87 4.75
C GLU A 484 15.31 22.85 5.38
N THR A 485 14.65 23.62 4.53
CA THR A 485 13.60 24.56 4.94
C THR A 485 12.43 24.50 3.97
N SER A 486 11.22 24.66 4.48
CA SER A 486 10.00 24.81 3.68
C SER A 486 9.20 26.01 4.10
N ASP A 487 8.74 26.78 3.12
CA ASP A 487 7.87 27.94 3.30
C ASP A 487 6.45 27.63 2.81
N TYR A 488 5.48 27.87 3.65
CA TYR A 488 4.05 27.82 3.32
C TYR A 488 3.48 29.23 3.33
N LYS A 489 2.95 29.69 2.19
CA LYS A 489 2.44 31.05 2.01
C LYS A 489 0.93 31.06 2.05
N LEU A 490 0.37 31.80 2.99
CA LEU A 490 -1.07 31.99 3.14
C LEU A 490 -1.42 33.40 2.66
N THR A 491 -2.03 33.52 1.48
CA THR A 491 -2.60 34.80 1.01
C THR A 491 -3.95 35.03 1.68
N VAL A 492 -3.96 35.87 2.69
CA VAL A 492 -5.17 36.22 3.47
C VAL A 492 -5.82 37.41 2.81
N SER A 493 -7.11 37.27 2.44
CA SER A 493 -7.93 38.32 1.83
C SER A 493 -9.23 38.54 2.59
N ARG A 494 -9.82 39.75 2.46
CA ARG A 494 -11.11 40.13 3.04
C ARG A 494 -12.17 40.30 1.99
#